data_c0e353fb09eb96dfe476e10f6e4dec93
#
_entry.id   c0e353fb09eb96dfe476e10f6e4dec93
#
_cell.length_a   1.000
_cell.length_b   1.000
_cell.length_c   1.000
_cell.angle_alpha   90.00
_cell.angle_beta   90.00
_cell.angle_gamma   90.00
#
_symmetry.space_group_name_H-M   'P 1'
#
loop_
_entity.id
_entity.type
_entity.pdbx_description
1 polymer ?
#
loop_
_entity_poly.entity_id
_entity_poly.type
_entity_poly.pdbx_seq_one_letter_code
_entity_poly.pdbx_strand_id
1 'polypeptide(L)'
;MLPSAVGLEASDTLLSWKIGGLYKPAPNGSVYVNYALSQQPPGGANFTLSTAANNANNPNMDPQKAKTAELGTKWELMDKRLLLTGALFRTEITNEIVTNPDGTVGQTGKKIVQGLELGATGQISPAWGVTAGYTIQNTKVDTGATVAQDGSSGLTYTPKNAFSLWTSYQFPFGLTLAGGARYSGGLKRGTDGAVGTPNFTDAYWVFDAMASYRINKNADIQLNFYNLFDKEYVGAINKSGYRYFPGTPRSVRVSANFRF
;
A
#
# COMPACT_ATOMS: atom_id res chain seq x y z
N MET A 1 21.50 21.25 31.05
CA MET A 1 21.05 19.95 31.54
C MET A 1 19.82 19.57 30.73
N LEU A 2 19.90 18.51 29.99
CA LEU A 2 18.68 17.90 29.39
C LEU A 2 17.84 17.37 30.56
N PRO A 3 16.52 17.58 30.57
CA PRO A 3 15.67 16.98 31.60
C PRO A 3 15.86 15.46 31.55
N SER A 4 16.09 14.87 32.70
CA SER A 4 16.14 13.41 32.84
C SER A 4 14.89 12.84 32.20
N ALA A 5 15.05 11.91 31.24
CA ALA A 5 13.93 11.21 30.66
C ALA A 5 13.13 10.56 31.79
N VAL A 6 11.88 11.03 31.98
CA VAL A 6 10.94 10.33 32.86
C VAL A 6 10.80 8.94 32.26
N GLY A 7 11.12 7.90 33.00
CA GLY A 7 10.94 6.52 32.58
C GLY A 7 9.44 6.28 32.36
N LEU A 8 9.02 6.26 31.08
CA LEU A 8 7.65 5.90 30.72
C LEU A 8 7.63 4.39 30.51
N GLU A 9 6.67 3.74 31.10
CA GLU A 9 6.45 2.31 30.98
C GLU A 9 5.01 2.03 30.56
N ALA A 10 4.84 1.05 29.68
CA ALA A 10 3.54 0.47 29.35
C ALA A 10 3.70 -1.05 29.32
N SER A 11 2.83 -1.75 30.00
CA SER A 11 2.81 -3.21 30.03
C SER A 11 1.36 -3.68 29.89
N ASP A 12 1.11 -4.58 28.95
CA ASP A 12 -0.19 -5.17 28.73
C ASP A 12 -0.06 -6.58 28.15
N THR A 13 -1.09 -7.41 28.33
CA THR A 13 -1.20 -8.71 27.69
C THR A 13 -2.22 -8.66 26.56
N LEU A 14 -1.72 -8.70 25.33
CA LEU A 14 -2.53 -8.54 24.14
C LEU A 14 -2.74 -9.88 23.43
N LEU A 15 -4.00 -10.23 23.16
CA LEU A 15 -4.34 -11.39 22.36
C LEU A 15 -4.72 -10.97 20.94
N SER A 16 -3.82 -11.22 19.99
CA SER A 16 -4.09 -11.12 18.56
C SER A 16 -4.34 -12.52 18.00
N TRP A 17 -5.35 -12.65 17.15
CA TRP A 17 -5.74 -13.95 16.60
C TRP A 17 -6.32 -13.84 15.20
N LYS A 18 -6.33 -14.95 14.49
CA LYS A 18 -6.93 -15.10 13.16
C LYS A 18 -7.65 -16.44 13.10
N ILE A 19 -8.84 -16.44 12.50
CA ILE A 19 -9.57 -17.64 12.14
C ILE A 19 -9.98 -17.55 10.67
N GLY A 20 -10.00 -18.68 9.97
CA GLY A 20 -10.40 -18.71 8.58
C GLY A 20 -10.81 -20.08 8.11
N GLY A 21 -11.54 -20.11 7.01
CA GLY A 21 -11.91 -21.30 6.30
C GLY A 21 -11.49 -21.21 4.84
N LEU A 22 -11.13 -22.35 4.26
CA LEU A 22 -10.78 -22.49 2.85
C LEU A 22 -11.58 -23.64 2.26
N TYR A 23 -12.21 -23.36 1.11
CA TYR A 23 -12.91 -24.33 0.30
C TYR A 23 -12.27 -24.44 -1.08
N LYS A 24 -12.11 -25.65 -1.59
CA LYS A 24 -11.57 -25.91 -2.94
C LYS A 24 -12.70 -26.39 -3.83
N PRO A 25 -13.39 -25.51 -4.58
CA PRO A 25 -14.43 -25.89 -5.53
C PRO A 25 -13.90 -26.68 -6.72
N ALA A 26 -12.61 -26.53 -7.02
CA ALA A 26 -11.90 -27.22 -8.10
C ALA A 26 -10.45 -27.50 -7.71
N PRO A 27 -9.76 -28.47 -8.37
CA PRO A 27 -8.34 -28.76 -8.09
C PRO A 27 -7.39 -27.57 -8.25
N ASN A 28 -7.75 -26.64 -9.12
CA ASN A 28 -6.97 -25.45 -9.45
C ASN A 28 -7.53 -24.16 -8.83
N GLY A 29 -8.55 -24.24 -7.98
CA GLY A 29 -9.21 -23.07 -7.41
C GLY A 29 -9.50 -23.19 -5.93
N SER A 30 -9.45 -22.08 -5.22
CA SER A 30 -9.86 -21.99 -3.83
C SER A 30 -10.60 -20.69 -3.55
N VAL A 31 -11.56 -20.78 -2.64
CA VAL A 31 -12.24 -19.63 -2.02
C VAL A 31 -11.96 -19.69 -0.53
N TYR A 32 -11.71 -18.55 0.09
CA TYR A 32 -11.42 -18.50 1.51
C TYR A 32 -12.13 -17.33 2.18
N VAL A 33 -12.36 -17.46 3.46
CA VAL A 33 -12.79 -16.38 4.34
C VAL A 33 -11.85 -16.32 5.53
N ASN A 34 -11.48 -15.11 5.91
CA ASN A 34 -10.66 -14.84 7.08
C ASN A 34 -11.31 -13.79 7.95
N TYR A 35 -11.15 -13.93 9.27
CA TYR A 35 -11.40 -12.88 10.24
C TYR A 35 -10.24 -12.81 11.21
N ALA A 36 -9.73 -11.61 11.44
CA ALA A 36 -8.58 -11.37 12.31
C ALA A 36 -8.80 -10.20 13.25
N LEU A 37 -8.25 -10.31 14.44
CA LEU A 37 -8.09 -9.23 15.40
C LEU A 37 -6.60 -9.02 15.65
N SER A 38 -6.10 -7.82 15.41
CA SER A 38 -4.77 -7.39 15.83
C SER A 38 -4.88 -6.21 16.79
N GLN A 39 -3.90 -6.10 17.68
CA GLN A 39 -3.84 -5.05 18.69
C GLN A 39 -2.46 -4.41 18.66
N GLN A 40 -2.42 -3.09 18.79
CA GLN A 40 -1.21 -2.30 18.86
C GLN A 40 -1.18 -1.54 20.18
N PRO A 41 -0.22 -1.87 21.08
CA PRO A 41 -0.07 -1.17 22.34
C PRO A 41 0.44 0.26 22.14
N PRO A 42 0.34 1.12 23.17
CA PRO A 42 1.07 2.38 23.21
C PRO A 42 2.56 2.19 22.89
N GLY A 43 3.15 3.16 22.19
CA GLY A 43 4.52 3.06 21.70
C GLY A 43 4.62 2.52 20.24
N GLY A 44 3.61 1.83 19.77
CA GLY A 44 3.53 1.34 18.40
C GLY A 44 4.72 0.51 17.97
N ALA A 45 5.01 0.49 16.68
CA ALA A 45 6.12 -0.27 16.09
C ALA A 45 7.52 0.24 16.49
N ASN A 46 7.62 1.48 16.94
CA ASN A 46 8.90 2.11 17.30
C ASN A 46 9.19 2.07 18.80
N PHE A 47 8.30 1.49 19.60
CA PHE A 47 8.40 1.42 21.06
C PHE A 47 8.66 2.79 21.71
N THR A 48 8.14 3.87 21.13
CA THR A 48 8.35 5.23 21.62
C THR A 48 7.12 5.69 22.38
N LEU A 49 7.24 5.87 23.67
CA LEU A 49 6.18 6.40 24.52
C LEU A 49 6.17 7.93 24.56
N SER A 50 5.03 8.52 24.86
CA SER A 50 4.79 9.96 24.92
C SER A 50 3.97 10.33 26.13
N THR A 51 4.28 11.46 26.77
CA THR A 51 3.49 12.02 27.90
C THR A 51 2.26 12.80 27.43
N ALA A 52 2.16 13.09 26.11
CA ALA A 52 1.05 13.89 25.59
C ALA A 52 -0.28 13.12 25.67
N ALA A 53 -1.28 13.74 26.29
CA ALA A 53 -2.59 13.12 26.51
C ALA A 53 -3.31 12.79 25.18
N ASN A 54 -3.03 13.51 24.09
CA ASN A 54 -3.62 13.32 22.78
C ASN A 54 -2.74 12.48 21.82
N ASN A 55 -1.86 11.67 22.36
CA ASN A 55 -0.94 10.82 21.59
C ASN A 55 -1.24 9.35 21.88
N ALA A 56 -1.42 8.54 20.82
CA ALA A 56 -1.65 7.09 20.90
C ALA A 56 -0.50 6.33 21.59
N ASN A 57 0.67 6.95 21.71
CA ASN A 57 1.82 6.39 22.41
C ASN A 57 1.85 6.76 23.91
N ASN A 58 0.81 7.41 24.44
CA ASN A 58 0.71 7.63 25.88
C ASN A 58 0.46 6.29 26.57
N PRO A 59 1.25 5.94 27.62
CA PRO A 59 1.13 4.65 28.31
C PRO A 59 -0.24 4.41 28.96
N ASN A 60 -1.02 5.46 29.21
CA ASN A 60 -2.36 5.35 29.77
C ASN A 60 -3.46 5.12 28.73
N MET A 61 -3.09 5.00 27.45
CA MET A 61 -4.05 4.72 26.39
C MET A 61 -4.26 3.22 26.22
N ASP A 62 -5.50 2.84 25.95
CA ASP A 62 -5.84 1.47 25.55
C ASP A 62 -5.19 1.11 24.20
N PRO A 63 -4.85 -0.17 23.99
CA PRO A 63 -4.37 -0.63 22.70
C PRO A 63 -5.36 -0.35 21.57
N GLN A 64 -4.87 0.15 20.46
CA GLN A 64 -5.66 0.24 19.24
C GLN A 64 -5.97 -1.16 18.71
N LYS A 65 -7.19 -1.36 18.21
CA LYS A 65 -7.66 -2.66 17.72
C LYS A 65 -8.03 -2.57 16.25
N ALA A 66 -7.48 -3.47 15.44
CA ALA A 66 -7.86 -3.63 14.05
C ALA A 66 -8.56 -4.98 13.86
N LYS A 67 -9.80 -4.92 13.36
CA LYS A 67 -10.62 -6.09 12.99
C LYS A 67 -10.71 -6.13 11.49
N THR A 68 -10.25 -7.24 10.89
CA THR A 68 -10.26 -7.42 9.43
C THR A 68 -11.10 -8.63 9.06
N ALA A 69 -12.08 -8.45 8.19
CA ALA A 69 -12.80 -9.51 7.48
C ALA A 69 -12.38 -9.51 6.02
N GLU A 70 -12.12 -10.68 5.47
CA GLU A 70 -11.70 -10.86 4.08
C GLU A 70 -12.38 -12.08 3.47
N LEU A 71 -12.90 -11.92 2.25
CA LEU A 71 -13.38 -13.00 1.39
C LEU A 71 -12.56 -12.96 0.11
N GLY A 72 -11.85 -14.05 -0.19
CA GLY A 72 -10.96 -14.05 -1.34
C GLY A 72 -11.03 -15.35 -2.13
N THR A 73 -10.42 -15.31 -3.31
CA THR A 73 -10.32 -16.45 -4.21
C THR A 73 -8.96 -16.48 -4.89
N LYS A 74 -8.49 -17.68 -5.22
CA LYS A 74 -7.22 -17.93 -5.93
C LYS A 74 -7.44 -19.02 -6.96
N TRP A 75 -6.97 -18.79 -8.18
CA TRP A 75 -7.11 -19.72 -9.30
C TRP A 75 -5.80 -19.91 -10.03
N GLU A 76 -5.36 -21.13 -10.12
CA GLU A 76 -4.20 -21.53 -10.93
C GLU A 76 -4.69 -21.92 -12.32
N LEU A 77 -4.27 -21.19 -13.34
CA LEU A 77 -4.62 -21.39 -14.75
C LEU A 77 -3.39 -21.78 -15.56
N MET A 78 -3.58 -22.15 -16.84
CA MET A 78 -2.48 -22.46 -17.76
C MET A 78 -1.51 -23.53 -17.22
N ASP A 79 -2.05 -24.66 -16.72
CA ASP A 79 -1.28 -25.71 -16.06
C ASP A 79 -0.46 -25.21 -14.87
N LYS A 80 -1.08 -24.40 -14.01
CA LYS A 80 -0.52 -23.78 -12.80
C LYS A 80 0.56 -22.71 -13.10
N ARG A 81 0.69 -22.27 -14.33
CA ARG A 81 1.65 -21.24 -14.70
C ARG A 81 1.17 -19.83 -14.42
N LEU A 82 -0.14 -19.60 -14.34
CA LEU A 82 -0.76 -18.29 -14.09
C LEU A 82 -1.64 -18.37 -12.84
N LEU A 83 -1.32 -17.59 -11.84
CA LEU A 83 -2.13 -17.40 -10.64
C LEU A 83 -2.95 -16.12 -10.76
N LEU A 84 -4.27 -16.26 -10.63
CA LEU A 84 -5.20 -15.14 -10.45
C LEU A 84 -5.66 -15.10 -9.00
N THR A 85 -5.76 -13.91 -8.44
CA THR A 85 -6.27 -13.67 -7.09
C THR A 85 -7.29 -12.56 -7.08
N GLY A 86 -8.26 -12.67 -6.18
CA GLY A 86 -9.21 -11.59 -5.89
C GLY A 86 -9.62 -11.64 -4.43
N ALA A 87 -9.75 -10.48 -3.79
CA ALA A 87 -10.20 -10.39 -2.41
C ALA A 87 -11.06 -9.15 -2.19
N LEU A 88 -12.16 -9.33 -1.46
CA LEU A 88 -12.93 -8.26 -0.83
C LEU A 88 -12.50 -8.19 0.64
N PHE A 89 -12.19 -7.01 1.12
CA PHE A 89 -11.75 -6.83 2.49
C PHE A 89 -12.45 -5.64 3.16
N ARG A 90 -12.56 -5.73 4.49
CA ARG A 90 -12.99 -4.64 5.35
C ARG A 90 -12.20 -4.69 6.65
N THR A 91 -11.54 -3.59 6.97
CA THR A 91 -10.82 -3.40 8.24
C THR A 91 -11.46 -2.24 9.00
N GLU A 92 -11.74 -2.47 10.28
CA GLU A 92 -12.18 -1.47 11.23
C GLU A 92 -11.09 -1.28 12.29
N ILE A 93 -10.63 -0.04 12.44
CA ILE A 93 -9.69 0.35 13.49
C ILE A 93 -10.46 1.14 14.54
N THR A 94 -10.36 0.69 15.77
CA THR A 94 -11.04 1.29 16.95
C THR A 94 -10.02 1.69 18.01
N ASN A 95 -10.47 2.39 19.04
CA ASN A 95 -9.63 3.02 20.05
C ASN A 95 -8.68 4.08 19.46
N GLU A 96 -9.11 4.73 18.39
CA GLU A 96 -8.43 5.91 17.86
C GLU A 96 -8.68 7.11 18.78
N ILE A 97 -7.67 7.94 18.93
CA ILE A 97 -7.77 9.13 19.77
C ILE A 97 -8.67 10.16 19.11
N VAL A 98 -9.56 10.72 19.89
CA VAL A 98 -10.40 11.86 19.53
C VAL A 98 -10.20 12.95 20.57
N THR A 99 -9.88 14.17 20.12
CA THR A 99 -9.94 15.36 20.96
C THR A 99 -11.27 16.04 20.72
N ASN A 100 -12.07 16.13 21.75
CA ASN A 100 -13.39 16.76 21.72
C ASN A 100 -13.28 18.30 21.65
N PRO A 101 -14.34 19.02 21.26
CA PRO A 101 -14.34 20.48 21.20
C PRO A 101 -14.04 21.16 22.56
N ASP A 102 -14.33 20.49 23.66
CA ASP A 102 -14.03 20.95 25.02
C ASP A 102 -12.56 20.69 25.46
N GLY A 103 -11.76 20.12 24.57
CA GLY A 103 -10.35 19.77 24.81
C GLY A 103 -10.14 18.42 25.52
N THR A 104 -11.21 17.72 25.91
CA THR A 104 -11.07 16.38 26.47
C THR A 104 -10.59 15.38 25.42
N VAL A 105 -9.83 14.40 25.88
CA VAL A 105 -9.27 13.35 25.01
C VAL A 105 -9.91 12.01 25.35
N GLY A 106 -10.37 11.30 24.34
CA GLY A 106 -10.95 9.97 24.47
C GLY A 106 -10.50 9.04 23.36
N GLN A 107 -10.77 7.75 23.52
CA GLN A 107 -10.46 6.72 22.51
C GLN A 107 -11.73 6.13 21.87
N THR A 108 -12.63 7.02 21.46
CA THR A 108 -13.90 6.66 20.81
C THR A 108 -13.80 6.64 19.29
N GLY A 109 -12.65 6.99 18.73
CA GLY A 109 -12.45 7.11 17.30
C GLY A 109 -12.49 5.77 16.58
N LYS A 110 -13.04 5.79 15.37
CA LYS A 110 -13.17 4.63 14.49
C LYS A 110 -12.86 5.00 13.06
N LYS A 111 -12.01 4.19 12.42
CA LYS A 111 -11.69 4.27 10.99
C LYS A 111 -12.09 2.99 10.29
N ILE A 112 -12.50 3.11 9.03
CA ILE A 112 -12.88 1.98 8.18
C ILE A 112 -12.11 2.09 6.88
N VAL A 113 -11.53 0.95 6.46
CA VAL A 113 -10.93 0.76 5.15
C VAL A 113 -11.56 -0.49 4.54
N GLN A 114 -12.14 -0.39 3.36
CA GLN A 114 -12.74 -1.52 2.66
C GLN A 114 -12.50 -1.42 1.17
N GLY A 115 -12.39 -2.56 0.51
CA GLY A 115 -12.06 -2.54 -0.91
C GLY A 115 -12.04 -3.90 -1.58
N LEU A 116 -11.56 -3.85 -2.82
CA LEU A 116 -11.30 -5.00 -3.68
C LEU A 116 -9.84 -4.97 -4.10
N GLU A 117 -9.20 -6.12 -4.04
CA GLU A 117 -7.87 -6.37 -4.60
C GLU A 117 -7.96 -7.45 -5.66
N LEU A 118 -7.30 -7.23 -6.80
CA LEU A 118 -7.15 -8.20 -7.88
C LEU A 118 -5.67 -8.36 -8.20
N GLY A 119 -5.26 -9.57 -8.49
CA GLY A 119 -3.88 -9.89 -8.85
C GLY A 119 -3.81 -10.94 -9.94
N ALA A 120 -2.78 -10.81 -10.78
CA ALA A 120 -2.39 -11.82 -11.76
C ALA A 120 -0.87 -11.93 -11.79
N THR A 121 -0.33 -13.13 -11.67
CA THR A 121 1.12 -13.34 -11.74
C THR A 121 1.44 -14.70 -12.34
N GLY A 122 2.45 -14.74 -13.22
CA GLY A 122 2.90 -15.97 -13.85
C GLY A 122 3.11 -15.85 -15.34
N GLN A 123 2.78 -16.92 -16.08
CA GLN A 123 2.99 -17.03 -17.53
C GLN A 123 1.69 -17.32 -18.25
N ILE A 124 1.33 -16.48 -19.22
CA ILE A 124 0.21 -16.71 -20.16
C ILE A 124 0.61 -17.79 -21.17
N SER A 125 1.88 -17.78 -21.58
CA SER A 125 2.51 -18.82 -22.40
C SER A 125 3.96 -19.03 -21.91
N PRO A 126 4.70 -20.07 -22.38
CA PRO A 126 6.10 -20.25 -22.03
C PRO A 126 7.00 -19.02 -22.33
N ALA A 127 6.59 -18.21 -23.30
CA ALA A 127 7.32 -17.01 -23.69
C ALA A 127 6.75 -15.71 -23.13
N TRP A 128 5.54 -15.71 -22.57
CA TRP A 128 4.81 -14.50 -22.17
C TRP A 128 4.52 -14.49 -20.67
N GLY A 129 5.27 -13.67 -19.94
CA GLY A 129 5.11 -13.42 -18.52
C GLY A 129 4.24 -12.19 -18.21
N VAL A 130 3.52 -12.23 -17.10
CA VAL A 130 2.70 -11.12 -16.60
C VAL A 130 2.73 -11.06 -15.07
N THR A 131 2.78 -9.84 -14.54
CA THR A 131 2.48 -9.53 -13.14
C THR A 131 1.62 -8.28 -13.13
N ALA A 132 0.44 -8.35 -12.54
CA ALA A 132 -0.49 -7.24 -12.43
C ALA A 132 -1.16 -7.22 -11.06
N GLY A 133 -1.44 -6.02 -10.58
CA GLY A 133 -2.21 -5.78 -9.37
C GLY A 133 -3.14 -4.58 -9.55
N TYR A 134 -4.34 -4.68 -9.00
CA TYR A 134 -5.29 -3.58 -8.94
C TYR A 134 -5.94 -3.56 -7.56
N THR A 135 -5.98 -2.37 -6.97
CA THR A 135 -6.68 -2.12 -5.71
C THR A 135 -7.63 -0.95 -5.89
N ILE A 136 -8.87 -1.14 -5.45
CA ILE A 136 -9.81 -0.05 -5.21
C ILE A 136 -10.24 -0.11 -3.76
N GLN A 137 -10.14 1.02 -3.06
CA GLN A 137 -10.50 1.08 -1.66
C GLN A 137 -11.28 2.35 -1.35
N ASN A 138 -12.18 2.23 -0.39
CA ASN A 138 -12.86 3.34 0.25
C ASN A 138 -12.43 3.42 1.70
N THR A 139 -12.01 4.61 2.10
CA THR A 139 -11.53 4.87 3.46
C THR A 139 -12.43 5.89 4.11
N LYS A 140 -12.72 5.72 5.42
CA LYS A 140 -13.64 6.60 6.14
C LYS A 140 -13.20 6.75 7.59
N VAL A 141 -13.18 7.98 8.10
CA VAL A 141 -13.29 8.25 9.52
C VAL A 141 -14.77 8.13 9.87
N ASP A 142 -15.13 7.08 10.61
CA ASP A 142 -16.53 6.78 10.98
C ASP A 142 -16.93 7.54 12.24
N THR A 143 -16.02 7.61 13.20
CA THR A 143 -16.17 8.37 14.44
C THR A 143 -14.87 9.11 14.72
N GLY A 144 -14.94 10.40 15.02
CA GLY A 144 -13.81 11.27 15.29
C GLY A 144 -13.74 12.46 14.33
N ALA A 145 -12.72 13.30 14.53
CA ALA A 145 -12.49 14.46 13.68
C ALA A 145 -12.08 14.04 12.26
N THR A 146 -12.55 14.77 11.26
CA THR A 146 -12.10 14.60 9.87
C THR A 146 -10.60 14.91 9.80
N VAL A 147 -9.88 14.09 9.05
CA VAL A 147 -8.42 14.23 8.89
C VAL A 147 -8.02 14.84 7.54
N ALA A 148 -8.97 14.88 6.59
CA ALA A 148 -8.73 15.44 5.28
C ALA A 148 -8.99 16.95 5.25
N GLN A 149 -8.10 17.72 4.62
CA GLN A 149 -8.20 19.18 4.52
C GLN A 149 -9.44 19.64 3.76
N ASP A 150 -9.96 18.85 2.84
CA ASP A 150 -11.19 19.11 2.09
C ASP A 150 -12.48 18.88 2.93
N GLY A 151 -12.35 18.56 4.21
CA GLY A 151 -13.46 18.28 5.11
C GLY A 151 -14.15 16.93 4.89
N SER A 152 -13.69 16.13 3.94
CA SER A 152 -14.24 14.80 3.70
C SER A 152 -13.83 13.80 4.78
N SER A 153 -14.62 12.74 4.94
CA SER A 153 -14.33 11.68 5.91
C SER A 153 -13.25 10.70 5.43
N GLY A 154 -12.71 10.83 4.22
CA GLY A 154 -11.67 9.95 3.69
C GLY A 154 -10.35 10.07 4.44
N LEU A 155 -9.60 8.98 4.51
CA LEU A 155 -8.23 9.01 5.04
C LEU A 155 -7.30 9.73 4.07
N THR A 156 -6.26 10.34 4.62
CA THR A 156 -5.26 11.12 3.88
C THR A 156 -4.09 10.26 3.42
N TYR A 157 -3.35 10.74 2.43
CA TYR A 157 -2.13 10.11 1.90
C TYR A 157 -2.32 8.68 1.37
N THR A 158 -3.56 8.31 1.09
CA THR A 158 -3.93 6.97 0.62
C THR A 158 -4.72 7.09 -0.69
N PRO A 159 -4.23 6.57 -1.81
CA PRO A 159 -4.95 6.64 -3.07
C PRO A 159 -6.20 5.75 -3.02
N LYS A 160 -7.29 6.20 -3.62
CA LYS A 160 -8.51 5.40 -3.75
C LYS A 160 -8.32 4.21 -4.68
N ASN A 161 -7.55 4.40 -5.74
CA ASN A 161 -7.28 3.39 -6.77
C ASN A 161 -5.79 3.34 -7.04
N ALA A 162 -5.25 2.13 -7.18
CA ALA A 162 -3.89 1.88 -7.63
C ALA A 162 -3.88 0.69 -8.60
N PHE A 163 -3.07 0.79 -9.63
CA PHE A 163 -2.86 -0.28 -10.59
C PHE A 163 -1.38 -0.40 -10.93
N SER A 164 -0.92 -1.63 -11.10
CA SER A 164 0.41 -1.93 -11.61
C SER A 164 0.34 -3.09 -12.58
N LEU A 165 1.09 -3.00 -13.66
CA LEU A 165 1.27 -4.05 -14.64
C LEU A 165 2.72 -4.09 -15.07
N TRP A 166 3.27 -5.28 -15.16
CA TRP A 166 4.48 -5.59 -15.89
C TRP A 166 4.25 -6.81 -16.74
N THR A 167 4.59 -6.75 -18.03
CA THR A 167 4.48 -7.87 -18.95
C THR A 167 5.74 -7.98 -19.81
N SER A 168 6.16 -9.20 -20.11
CA SER A 168 7.35 -9.47 -20.90
C SER A 168 7.12 -10.61 -21.87
N TYR A 169 7.67 -10.47 -23.08
CA TYR A 169 7.63 -11.50 -24.09
C TYR A 169 9.05 -11.83 -24.59
N GLN A 170 9.40 -13.11 -24.51
CA GLN A 170 10.69 -13.63 -24.94
C GLN A 170 10.58 -14.24 -26.34
N PHE A 171 11.28 -13.65 -27.30
CA PHE A 171 11.36 -14.16 -28.66
C PHE A 171 12.38 -15.30 -28.77
N PRO A 172 12.18 -16.25 -29.72
CA PRO A 172 13.09 -17.40 -29.90
C PRO A 172 14.54 -17.02 -30.19
N PHE A 173 14.78 -15.88 -30.85
CA PHE A 173 16.12 -15.40 -31.23
C PHE A 173 16.86 -14.64 -30.11
N GLY A 174 16.40 -14.73 -28.88
CA GLY A 174 17.09 -14.18 -27.70
C GLY A 174 16.72 -12.75 -27.30
N LEU A 175 15.80 -12.09 -28.03
CA LEU A 175 15.25 -10.80 -27.64
C LEU A 175 14.12 -11.00 -26.60
N THR A 176 14.12 -10.19 -25.55
CA THR A 176 12.97 -10.03 -24.64
C THR A 176 12.53 -8.59 -24.67
N LEU A 177 11.26 -8.36 -24.96
CA LEU A 177 10.62 -7.06 -24.78
C LEU A 177 9.70 -7.09 -23.58
N ALA A 178 9.69 -6.02 -22.82
CA ALA A 178 8.79 -5.87 -21.69
C ALA A 178 8.28 -4.43 -21.57
N GLY A 179 7.11 -4.31 -20.97
CA GLY A 179 6.52 -3.02 -20.67
C GLY A 179 5.70 -3.06 -19.40
N GLY A 180 5.59 -1.92 -18.78
CA GLY A 180 4.83 -1.74 -17.55
C GLY A 180 4.03 -0.47 -17.53
N ALA A 181 2.97 -0.48 -16.73
CA ALA A 181 2.14 0.67 -16.47
C ALA A 181 1.84 0.74 -14.97
N ARG A 182 1.94 1.92 -14.40
CA ARG A 182 1.57 2.19 -13.01
C ARG A 182 0.58 3.35 -12.98
N TYR A 183 -0.51 3.16 -12.25
CA TYR A 183 -1.48 4.20 -11.95
C TYR A 183 -1.57 4.41 -10.45
N SER A 184 -1.61 5.64 -10.04
CA SER A 184 -1.98 6.04 -8.68
C SER A 184 -3.09 7.07 -8.74
N GLY A 185 -4.17 6.84 -7.99
CA GLY A 185 -5.15 7.86 -7.71
C GLY A 185 -4.52 9.02 -6.94
N GLY A 186 -5.11 10.21 -7.03
CA GLY A 186 -4.66 11.38 -6.30
C GLY A 186 -4.70 11.16 -4.78
N LEU A 187 -3.83 11.86 -4.08
CA LEU A 187 -3.72 11.81 -2.61
C LEU A 187 -4.40 13.04 -2.01
N LYS A 188 -5.17 12.84 -0.95
CA LYS A 188 -5.70 13.95 -0.13
C LYS A 188 -4.68 14.37 0.93
N ARG A 189 -4.58 15.66 1.17
CA ARG A 189 -3.77 16.22 2.24
C ARG A 189 -4.53 16.20 3.57
N GLY A 190 -3.80 16.09 4.68
CA GLY A 190 -4.36 16.20 6.01
C GLY A 190 -4.59 17.65 6.48
N THR A 191 -5.40 17.81 7.52
CA THR A 191 -5.71 19.10 8.17
C THR A 191 -4.49 19.73 8.85
N ASP A 192 -3.46 18.96 9.10
CA ASP A 192 -2.21 19.39 9.72
C ASP A 192 -1.20 20.01 8.73
N GLY A 193 -1.59 20.16 7.47
CA GLY A 193 -0.79 20.85 6.47
C GLY A 193 -0.86 22.36 6.60
N ALA A 194 0.15 23.04 6.05
CA ALA A 194 0.25 24.48 6.11
C ALA A 194 -0.82 25.17 5.26
N VAL A 195 -1.24 26.35 5.71
CA VAL A 195 -2.21 27.18 4.99
C VAL A 195 -1.68 27.54 3.60
N GLY A 196 -2.53 27.51 2.58
CA GLY A 196 -2.18 27.86 1.19
C GLY A 196 -1.53 26.73 0.38
N THR A 197 -1.32 25.55 0.97
CA THR A 197 -0.86 24.38 0.21
C THR A 197 -2.02 23.63 -0.44
N PRO A 198 -1.82 22.91 -1.58
CA PRO A 198 -2.87 22.18 -2.26
C PRO A 198 -3.54 21.12 -1.35
N ASN A 199 -4.84 20.91 -1.53
CA ASN A 199 -5.61 19.93 -0.74
C ASN A 199 -5.45 18.50 -1.24
N PHE A 200 -4.97 18.32 -2.46
CA PHE A 200 -4.79 17.01 -3.09
C PHE A 200 -3.65 17.05 -4.12
N THR A 201 -3.20 15.89 -4.53
CA THR A 201 -2.38 15.68 -5.73
C THR A 201 -3.19 15.03 -6.82
N ASP A 202 -2.84 15.31 -8.07
CA ASP A 202 -3.47 14.68 -9.22
C ASP A 202 -3.16 13.18 -9.31
N ALA A 203 -4.09 12.44 -9.90
CA ALA A 203 -3.84 11.08 -10.32
C ALA A 203 -2.88 11.04 -11.52
N TYR A 204 -2.11 9.96 -11.64
CA TYR A 204 -1.16 9.84 -12.74
C TYR A 204 -1.00 8.40 -13.24
N TRP A 205 -0.57 8.31 -14.50
CA TRP A 205 -0.04 7.10 -15.11
C TRP A 205 1.44 7.30 -15.42
N VAL A 206 2.24 6.25 -15.18
CA VAL A 206 3.64 6.16 -15.59
C VAL A 206 3.84 4.85 -16.34
N PHE A 207 4.56 4.91 -17.45
CA PHE A 207 4.86 3.77 -18.29
C PHE A 207 6.38 3.56 -18.35
N ASP A 208 6.77 2.30 -18.25
CA ASP A 208 8.16 1.86 -18.34
C ASP A 208 8.29 0.83 -19.46
N ALA A 209 9.46 0.72 -20.08
CA ALA A 209 9.73 -0.26 -21.10
C ALA A 209 11.13 -0.87 -20.92
N MET A 210 11.31 -2.10 -21.42
CA MET A 210 12.58 -2.80 -21.38
C MET A 210 12.79 -3.62 -22.65
N ALA A 211 14.02 -3.61 -23.15
CA ALA A 211 14.49 -4.55 -24.15
C ALA A 211 15.75 -5.23 -23.63
N SER A 212 15.81 -6.55 -23.70
CA SER A 212 17.01 -7.32 -23.36
C SER A 212 17.36 -8.27 -24.50
N TYR A 213 18.64 -8.36 -24.83
CA TYR A 213 19.12 -9.24 -25.87
C TYR A 213 20.23 -10.14 -25.36
N ARG A 214 20.03 -11.46 -25.51
CA ARG A 214 21.02 -12.46 -25.18
C ARG A 214 21.99 -12.60 -26.36
N ILE A 215 23.22 -12.09 -26.22
CA ILE A 215 24.25 -12.13 -27.22
C ILE A 215 24.77 -13.57 -27.38
N ASN A 216 25.00 -14.24 -26.25
CA ASN A 216 25.41 -15.65 -26.18
C ASN A 216 25.08 -16.23 -24.78
N LYS A 217 25.55 -17.47 -24.49
CA LYS A 217 25.30 -18.12 -23.20
C LYS A 217 25.88 -17.38 -21.97
N ASN A 218 26.86 -16.53 -22.19
CA ASN A 218 27.65 -15.85 -21.17
C ASN A 218 27.42 -14.34 -21.12
N ALA A 219 26.73 -13.74 -22.11
CA ALA A 219 26.57 -12.30 -22.20
C ALA A 219 25.16 -11.90 -22.61
N ASP A 220 24.61 -10.92 -21.94
CA ASP A 220 23.38 -10.23 -22.31
C ASP A 220 23.50 -8.72 -22.10
N ILE A 221 22.76 -7.97 -22.87
CA ILE A 221 22.60 -6.52 -22.74
C ILE A 221 21.13 -6.19 -22.49
N GLN A 222 20.88 -5.23 -21.62
CA GLN A 222 19.52 -4.78 -21.28
C GLN A 222 19.43 -3.25 -21.30
N LEU A 223 18.38 -2.76 -21.92
CA LEU A 223 18.02 -1.36 -22.00
C LEU A 223 16.68 -1.17 -21.27
N ASN A 224 16.65 -0.26 -20.28
CA ASN A 224 15.45 0.09 -19.56
C ASN A 224 15.13 1.56 -19.79
N PHE A 225 13.87 1.84 -20.08
CA PHE A 225 13.30 3.17 -20.14
C PHE A 225 12.34 3.32 -18.96
N TYR A 226 12.61 4.27 -18.08
CA TYR A 226 11.74 4.62 -16.96
C TYR A 226 11.01 5.91 -17.31
N ASN A 227 9.73 5.98 -16.95
CA ASN A 227 8.84 7.09 -17.27
C ASN A 227 8.92 7.47 -18.77
N LEU A 228 8.59 6.50 -19.62
CA LEU A 228 8.77 6.54 -21.08
C LEU A 228 8.23 7.82 -21.74
N PHE A 229 7.09 8.33 -21.23
CA PHE A 229 6.42 9.51 -21.77
C PHE A 229 6.77 10.81 -21.01
N ASP A 230 7.77 10.78 -20.12
CA ASP A 230 8.23 11.94 -19.35
C ASP A 230 7.09 12.63 -18.57
N LYS A 231 6.21 11.83 -17.96
CA LYS A 231 5.12 12.34 -17.16
C LYS A 231 5.65 13.04 -15.92
N GLU A 232 5.34 14.31 -15.77
CA GLU A 232 5.54 15.02 -14.50
C GLU A 232 4.42 14.64 -13.52
N TYR A 233 4.79 14.24 -12.30
CA TYR A 233 3.84 13.84 -11.26
C TYR A 233 4.42 14.03 -9.87
N VAL A 234 3.54 14.09 -8.88
CA VAL A 234 3.91 14.08 -7.47
C VAL A 234 3.78 12.64 -6.95
N GLY A 235 4.89 12.03 -6.60
CA GLY A 235 4.94 10.65 -6.12
C GLY A 235 4.47 10.51 -4.67
N ALA A 236 4.76 11.50 -3.83
CA ALA A 236 4.30 11.54 -2.43
C ALA A 236 4.30 12.99 -1.92
N ILE A 237 3.48 13.25 -0.92
CA ILE A 237 3.42 14.54 -0.23
C ILE A 237 3.76 14.36 1.25
N ASN A 238 4.48 15.33 1.79
CA ASN A 238 4.75 15.40 3.21
C ASN A 238 3.52 15.97 3.94
N LYS A 239 3.38 15.62 5.19
CA LYS A 239 2.33 16.09 6.10
C LYS A 239 2.21 17.64 6.13
N SER A 240 3.31 18.38 6.03
CA SER A 240 3.30 19.85 6.02
C SER A 240 2.63 20.46 4.77
N GLY A 241 2.46 19.70 3.68
CA GLY A 241 1.98 20.20 2.40
C GLY A 241 2.99 21.00 1.57
N TYR A 242 4.06 21.55 2.17
CA TYR A 242 5.10 22.28 1.44
C TYR A 242 6.15 21.39 0.78
N ARG A 243 6.31 20.18 1.29
CA ARG A 243 7.32 19.25 0.80
C ARG A 243 6.64 18.11 0.08
N TYR A 244 7.16 17.78 -1.08
CA TYR A 244 6.69 16.66 -1.86
C TYR A 244 7.89 15.96 -2.51
N PHE A 245 7.68 14.72 -2.89
CA PHE A 245 8.62 13.95 -3.68
C PHE A 245 8.15 14.00 -5.13
N PRO A 246 8.90 14.68 -6.02
CA PRO A 246 8.59 14.65 -7.45
C PRO A 246 8.73 13.21 -7.96
N GLY A 247 7.96 12.88 -8.97
CA GLY A 247 8.14 11.64 -9.71
C GLY A 247 9.50 11.56 -10.37
N THR A 248 10.00 10.35 -10.57
CA THR A 248 11.24 10.14 -11.32
C THR A 248 11.08 10.64 -12.75
N PRO A 249 11.95 11.51 -13.27
CA PRO A 249 11.90 11.96 -14.65
C PRO A 249 12.21 10.80 -15.61
N ARG A 250 11.96 10.99 -16.90
CA ARG A 250 12.38 10.02 -17.91
C ARG A 250 13.88 9.77 -17.80
N SER A 251 14.21 8.49 -17.73
CA SER A 251 15.60 8.06 -17.65
C SER A 251 15.81 6.76 -18.40
N VAL A 252 17.05 6.55 -18.84
CA VAL A 252 17.47 5.37 -19.56
C VAL A 252 18.63 4.72 -18.82
N ARG A 253 18.56 3.41 -18.66
CA ARG A 253 19.64 2.62 -18.08
C ARG A 253 20.05 1.50 -19.00
N VAL A 254 21.33 1.42 -19.31
CA VAL A 254 21.95 0.30 -20.03
C VAL A 254 22.69 -0.57 -19.03
N SER A 255 22.51 -1.88 -19.11
CA SER A 255 23.21 -2.87 -18.31
C SER A 255 23.78 -3.95 -19.21
N ALA A 256 25.02 -4.37 -18.98
CA ALA A 256 25.62 -5.54 -19.61
C ALA A 256 25.98 -6.55 -18.51
N ASN A 257 25.55 -7.78 -18.67
CA ASN A 257 25.80 -8.87 -17.74
C ASN A 257 26.72 -9.89 -18.38
N PHE A 258 27.74 -10.28 -17.65
CA PHE A 258 28.69 -11.31 -18.07
C PHE A 258 28.75 -12.42 -17.00
N ARG A 259 28.73 -13.69 -17.45
CA ARG A 259 28.85 -14.89 -16.59
C ARG A 259 30.12 -15.62 -17.01
N PHE A 260 30.97 -15.90 -16.06
CA PHE A 260 32.25 -16.59 -16.25
C PHE A 260 32.16 -18.05 -15.81
#